data_7c2c247fda2647cd9ea83a50dbb15997
#
_entry.id   7c2c247fda2647cd9ea83a50dbb15997
#
_cell.length_a   1.000
_cell.length_b   1.000
_cell.length_c   1.000
_cell.angle_alpha   90.00
_cell.angle_beta   90.00
_cell.angle_gamma   90.00
#
_symmetry.space_group_name_H-M   'P 1'
#
loop_
_entity.id
_entity.type
_entity.pdbx_description
1 polymer ?
#
loop_
_entity_poly.entity_id
_entity_poly.type
_entity_poly.pdbx_seq_one_letter_code
_entity_poly.pdbx_strand_id
1 'polypeptide(L)'
;MCEKLRKEEAMKRIFDLLKKQSPSRIIALGFGAVILTGAILLMMPFSVKKGVHLSFLNALFTSTSAVCVTGLVVVDTADSFTAIGQMVITMLIQIGGLGIASVGVGLIIAAGKRVSIKSRLMVKEALNVDTYGGMVRLVRVVLAITLGFEAVGALISFIVFRKDYSPLHAIGISIFHSIAAFNNAGFDNLGGMHNLIPYKDNILLNITTDILVIAGGL
;
A
#
# COMPACT_ATOMS: atom_id res chain seq x y z
N MET A 1 24.40 2.92 29.82
CA MET A 1 25.46 2.91 28.81
C MET A 1 25.60 1.52 28.15
N CYS A 2 25.69 0.43 28.94
CA CYS A 2 25.85 -0.94 28.41
C CYS A 2 24.70 -1.47 27.56
N GLU A 3 23.43 -1.11 27.87
CA GLU A 3 22.25 -1.56 27.12
C GLU A 3 22.16 -0.91 25.73
N LYS A 4 22.60 0.34 25.59
CA LYS A 4 22.67 1.08 24.33
C LYS A 4 23.71 0.48 23.39
N LEU A 5 24.87 0.13 23.90
CA LEU A 5 25.93 -0.54 23.15
C LEU A 5 25.50 -1.94 22.68
N ARG A 6 24.81 -2.71 23.53
CA ARG A 6 24.28 -4.03 23.18
C ARG A 6 23.21 -3.96 22.08
N LYS A 7 22.35 -2.93 22.07
CA LYS A 7 21.38 -2.68 21.02
C LYS A 7 22.04 -2.29 19.69
N GLU A 8 23.10 -1.47 19.75
CA GLU A 8 23.87 -1.08 18.57
C GLU A 8 24.63 -2.28 17.95
N GLU A 9 25.23 -3.14 18.78
CA GLU A 9 25.88 -4.36 18.28
C GLU A 9 24.88 -5.37 17.71
N ALA A 10 23.72 -5.55 18.33
CA ALA A 10 22.66 -6.41 17.80
C ALA A 10 22.14 -5.87 16.46
N MET A 11 21.94 -4.57 16.35
CA MET A 11 21.52 -3.92 15.13
C MET A 11 22.56 -4.04 14.00
N LYS A 12 23.86 -3.89 14.33
CA LYS A 12 24.97 -4.13 13.38
C LYS A 12 25.01 -5.57 12.89
N ARG A 13 24.87 -6.55 13.80
CA ARG A 13 24.82 -7.99 13.43
C ARG A 13 23.64 -8.30 12.50
N ILE A 14 22.44 -7.79 12.80
CA ILE A 14 21.27 -7.96 11.94
C ILE A 14 21.53 -7.31 10.56
N PHE A 15 22.12 -6.10 10.53
CA PHE A 15 22.44 -5.41 9.28
C PHE A 15 23.47 -6.16 8.44
N ASP A 16 24.48 -6.76 9.08
CA ASP A 16 25.52 -7.54 8.39
C ASP A 16 24.99 -8.90 7.90
N LEU A 17 24.07 -9.52 8.63
CA LEU A 17 23.36 -10.72 8.17
C LEU A 17 22.47 -10.41 6.96
N LEU A 18 21.75 -9.29 6.98
CA LEU A 18 20.93 -8.84 5.85
C LEU A 18 21.76 -8.46 4.62
N LYS A 19 22.99 -7.93 4.82
CA LYS A 19 23.91 -7.63 3.72
C LYS A 19 24.38 -8.86 2.94
N LYS A 20 24.42 -10.03 3.58
CA LYS A 20 24.86 -11.29 2.98
C LYS A 20 23.74 -12.05 2.27
N GLN A 21 22.48 -11.63 2.43
CA GLN A 21 21.32 -12.29 1.81
C GLN A 21 21.15 -11.90 0.33
N SER A 22 20.57 -12.82 -0.45
CA SER A 22 20.18 -12.53 -1.83
C SER A 22 19.10 -11.44 -1.88
N PRO A 23 18.99 -10.66 -2.97
CA PRO A 23 17.97 -9.63 -3.14
C PRO A 23 16.55 -10.16 -2.93
N SER A 24 16.21 -11.33 -3.50
CA SER A 24 14.90 -11.96 -3.39
C SER A 24 14.53 -12.29 -1.94
N ARG A 25 15.50 -12.76 -1.11
CA ARG A 25 15.26 -13.00 0.33
C ARG A 25 15.00 -11.71 1.10
N ILE A 26 15.71 -10.64 0.75
CA ILE A 26 15.52 -9.33 1.39
C ILE A 26 14.11 -8.80 1.06
N ILE A 27 13.66 -8.95 -0.19
CA ILE A 27 12.32 -8.56 -0.62
C ILE A 27 11.27 -9.37 0.16
N ALA A 28 11.40 -10.70 0.24
CA ALA A 28 10.47 -11.56 0.98
C ALA A 28 10.39 -11.21 2.47
N LEU A 29 11.55 -10.98 3.11
CA LEU A 29 11.61 -10.53 4.51
C LEU A 29 11.00 -9.14 4.69
N GLY A 30 11.18 -8.26 3.71
CA GLY A 30 10.56 -6.94 3.67
C GLY A 30 9.03 -7.04 3.64
N PHE A 31 8.47 -7.88 2.77
CA PHE A 31 7.02 -8.14 2.73
C PHE A 31 6.51 -8.66 4.09
N GLY A 32 7.18 -9.67 4.67
CA GLY A 32 6.83 -10.18 5.99
C GLY A 32 6.86 -9.09 7.09
N ALA A 33 7.88 -8.23 7.08
CA ALA A 33 8.01 -7.13 8.04
C ALA A 33 6.90 -6.10 7.88
N VAL A 34 6.55 -5.71 6.63
CA VAL A 34 5.45 -4.77 6.35
C VAL A 34 4.11 -5.36 6.78
N ILE A 35 3.85 -6.64 6.47
CA ILE A 35 2.62 -7.34 6.87
C ILE A 35 2.47 -7.34 8.39
N LEU A 36 3.51 -7.74 9.13
CA LEU A 36 3.47 -7.78 10.60
C LEU A 36 3.31 -6.38 11.21
N THR A 37 4.02 -5.39 10.69
CA THR A 37 3.88 -4.00 11.14
C THR A 37 2.49 -3.47 10.84
N GLY A 38 1.94 -3.74 9.66
CA GLY A 38 0.58 -3.40 9.27
C GLY A 38 -0.46 -4.03 10.20
N ALA A 39 -0.32 -5.33 10.50
CA ALA A 39 -1.22 -6.02 11.44
C ALA A 39 -1.21 -5.38 12.82
N ILE A 40 -0.01 -5.03 13.35
CA ILE A 40 0.11 -4.35 14.65
C ILE A 40 -0.57 -2.96 14.58
N LEU A 41 -0.33 -2.18 13.54
CA LEU A 41 -0.94 -0.85 13.38
C LEU A 41 -2.47 -0.93 13.27
N LEU A 42 -2.99 -1.94 12.57
CA LEU A 42 -4.44 -2.15 12.43
C LEU A 42 -5.11 -2.56 13.73
N MET A 43 -4.40 -3.20 14.68
CA MET A 43 -4.91 -3.54 16.00
C MET A 43 -4.89 -2.38 16.99
N MET A 44 -4.21 -1.28 16.68
CA MET A 44 -4.12 -0.15 17.60
C MET A 44 -5.49 0.52 17.81
N PRO A 45 -5.79 1.04 19.02
CA PRO A 45 -7.08 1.64 19.34
C PRO A 45 -7.50 2.79 18.44
N PHE A 46 -6.55 3.48 17.83
CA PHE A 46 -6.80 4.56 16.88
C PHE A 46 -7.22 4.07 15.50
N SER A 47 -6.92 2.81 15.15
CA SER A 47 -7.23 2.20 13.85
C SER A 47 -8.58 1.51 13.83
N VAL A 48 -9.08 1.03 14.96
CA VAL A 48 -10.32 0.26 15.08
C VAL A 48 -11.45 1.14 15.61
N LYS A 49 -12.66 0.98 15.08
CA LYS A 49 -13.85 1.68 15.56
C LYS A 49 -14.24 1.21 16.96
N LYS A 50 -14.81 2.11 17.77
CA LYS A 50 -15.27 1.79 19.13
C LYS A 50 -16.33 0.68 19.08
N GLY A 51 -16.16 -0.33 19.91
CA GLY A 51 -17.09 -1.48 20.01
C GLY A 51 -16.78 -2.63 19.04
N VAL A 52 -15.80 -2.48 18.16
CA VAL A 52 -15.34 -3.56 17.27
C VAL A 52 -14.16 -4.29 17.91
N HIS A 53 -14.27 -5.61 18.05
CA HIS A 53 -13.17 -6.46 18.51
C HIS A 53 -12.46 -7.08 17.30
N LEU A 54 -11.28 -6.56 16.97
CA LEU A 54 -10.44 -7.09 15.90
C LEU A 54 -9.44 -8.09 16.49
N SER A 55 -9.54 -9.36 16.11
CA SER A 55 -8.55 -10.38 16.48
C SER A 55 -7.21 -10.15 15.75
N PHE A 56 -6.11 -10.61 16.35
CA PHE A 56 -4.80 -10.57 15.68
C PHE A 56 -4.82 -11.27 14.32
N LEU A 57 -5.54 -12.40 14.23
CA LEU A 57 -5.65 -13.16 12.99
C LEU A 57 -6.38 -12.37 11.90
N ASN A 58 -7.46 -11.66 12.25
CA ASN A 58 -8.18 -10.79 11.29
C ASN A 58 -7.31 -9.60 10.85
N ALA A 59 -6.58 -8.97 11.77
CA ALA A 59 -5.66 -7.89 11.45
C ALA A 59 -4.51 -8.37 10.55
N LEU A 60 -3.94 -9.54 10.86
CA LEU A 60 -2.89 -10.15 10.05
C LEU A 60 -3.39 -10.52 8.66
N PHE A 61 -4.59 -11.09 8.57
CA PHE A 61 -5.21 -11.43 7.28
C PHE A 61 -5.45 -10.18 6.45
N THR A 62 -6.07 -9.13 7.04
CA THR A 62 -6.33 -7.86 6.34
C THR A 62 -5.04 -7.20 5.88
N SER A 63 -4.01 -7.16 6.74
CA SER A 63 -2.69 -6.63 6.38
C SER A 63 -2.03 -7.43 5.26
N THR A 64 -2.11 -8.77 5.32
CA THR A 64 -1.58 -9.65 4.27
C THR A 64 -2.31 -9.44 2.96
N SER A 65 -3.64 -9.40 3.00
CA SER A 65 -4.47 -9.15 1.81
C SER A 65 -4.18 -7.80 1.18
N ALA A 66 -4.01 -6.75 1.97
CA ALA A 66 -3.67 -5.41 1.48
C ALA A 66 -2.28 -5.36 0.84
N VAL A 67 -1.25 -5.92 1.50
CA VAL A 67 0.13 -5.91 1.00
C VAL A 67 0.33 -6.85 -0.20
N CYS A 68 -0.35 -8.00 -0.21
CA CYS A 68 -0.29 -8.94 -1.35
C CYS A 68 -1.30 -8.58 -2.45
N VAL A 69 -2.10 -7.53 -2.25
CA VAL A 69 -3.06 -7.03 -3.25
C VAL A 69 -4.05 -8.14 -3.69
N THR A 70 -4.54 -8.94 -2.73
CA THR A 70 -5.39 -10.10 -3.03
C THR A 70 -6.89 -9.79 -3.02
N GLY A 71 -7.31 -8.71 -2.33
CA GLY A 71 -8.71 -8.29 -2.27
C GLY A 71 -9.61 -9.17 -1.40
N LEU A 72 -9.04 -10.08 -0.61
CA LEU A 72 -9.81 -10.92 0.29
C LEU A 72 -10.13 -10.16 1.57
N VAL A 73 -11.40 -10.11 1.94
CA VAL A 73 -11.92 -9.34 3.07
C VAL A 73 -12.54 -10.27 4.11
N VAL A 74 -12.06 -10.21 5.36
CA VAL A 74 -12.62 -10.97 6.50
C VAL A 74 -13.41 -10.08 7.45
N VAL A 75 -13.21 -8.77 7.38
CA VAL A 75 -13.94 -7.75 8.13
C VAL A 75 -14.17 -6.56 7.20
N ASP A 76 -15.35 -5.95 7.26
CA ASP A 76 -15.66 -4.77 6.46
C ASP A 76 -14.72 -3.62 6.79
N THR A 77 -14.12 -3.01 5.76
CA THR A 77 -13.12 -1.96 5.93
C THR A 77 -13.73 -0.69 6.51
N ALA A 78 -14.89 -0.27 6.02
CA ALA A 78 -15.55 0.93 6.50
C ALA A 78 -16.14 0.73 7.90
N ASP A 79 -16.74 -0.43 8.15
CA ASP A 79 -17.45 -0.68 9.41
C ASP A 79 -16.50 -1.00 10.57
N SER A 80 -15.35 -1.61 10.29
CA SER A 80 -14.40 -2.03 11.32
C SER A 80 -13.32 -1.00 11.64
N PHE A 81 -12.88 -0.23 10.63
CA PHE A 81 -11.74 0.65 10.78
C PHE A 81 -12.14 2.13 10.79
N THR A 82 -11.44 2.90 11.62
CA THR A 82 -11.51 4.37 11.61
C THR A 82 -10.89 4.92 10.31
N ALA A 83 -11.04 6.23 10.06
CA ALA A 83 -10.34 6.89 8.95
C ALA A 83 -8.81 6.66 8.98
N ILE A 84 -8.20 6.60 10.19
CA ILE A 84 -6.77 6.30 10.36
C ILE A 84 -6.48 4.84 9.97
N GLY A 85 -7.32 3.88 10.42
CA GLY A 85 -7.17 2.48 10.03
C GLY A 85 -7.32 2.27 8.52
N GLN A 86 -8.28 2.92 7.89
CA GLN A 86 -8.44 2.92 6.42
C GLN A 86 -7.22 3.53 5.71
N MET A 87 -6.64 4.60 6.24
CA MET A 87 -5.40 5.19 5.73
C MET A 87 -4.22 4.21 5.85
N VAL A 88 -4.11 3.46 6.95
CA VAL A 88 -3.10 2.39 7.09
C VAL A 88 -3.29 1.33 6.01
N ILE A 89 -4.52 0.85 5.78
CA ILE A 89 -4.82 -0.13 4.71
C ILE A 89 -4.43 0.44 3.34
N THR A 90 -4.79 1.69 3.05
CA THR A 90 -4.41 2.37 1.79
C THR A 90 -2.90 2.40 1.59
N MET A 91 -2.13 2.71 2.65
CA MET A 91 -0.66 2.70 2.59
C MET A 91 -0.10 1.28 2.37
N LEU A 92 -0.69 0.26 2.99
CA LEU A 92 -0.30 -1.13 2.79
C LEU A 92 -0.54 -1.58 1.34
N ILE A 93 -1.70 -1.22 0.76
CA ILE A 93 -2.01 -1.46 -0.65
C ILE A 93 -0.98 -0.79 -1.55
N GLN A 94 -0.66 0.48 -1.30
CA GLN A 94 0.32 1.24 -2.09
C GLN A 94 1.73 0.62 -2.03
N ILE A 95 2.17 0.19 -0.84
CA ILE A 95 3.47 -0.48 -0.67
C ILE A 95 3.48 -1.83 -1.40
N GLY A 96 2.37 -2.56 -1.34
CA GLY A 96 2.21 -3.85 -2.00
C GLY A 96 2.21 -3.74 -3.51
N GLY A 97 1.33 -2.90 -4.07
CA GLY A 97 1.13 -2.75 -5.51
C GLY A 97 2.36 -2.18 -6.23
N LEU A 98 3.02 -1.17 -5.66
CA LEU A 98 4.27 -0.63 -6.21
C LEU A 98 5.48 -1.53 -5.96
N GLY A 99 5.36 -2.47 -5.04
CA GLY A 99 6.46 -3.30 -4.57
C GLY A 99 7.40 -2.58 -3.59
N ILE A 100 7.80 -3.29 -2.54
CA ILE A 100 8.62 -2.75 -1.43
C ILE A 100 9.94 -2.16 -1.91
N ALA A 101 10.58 -2.76 -2.92
CA ALA A 101 11.84 -2.28 -3.46
C ALA A 101 11.69 -0.90 -4.12
N SER A 102 10.62 -0.71 -4.91
CA SER A 102 10.33 0.55 -5.60
C SER A 102 9.96 1.65 -4.61
N VAL A 103 9.10 1.34 -3.62
CA VAL A 103 8.74 2.28 -2.55
C VAL A 103 9.97 2.66 -1.72
N GLY A 104 10.81 1.69 -1.33
CA GLY A 104 12.04 1.95 -0.60
C GLY A 104 13.01 2.86 -1.35
N VAL A 105 13.19 2.64 -2.65
CA VAL A 105 14.01 3.53 -3.50
C VAL A 105 13.33 4.89 -3.67
N GLY A 106 12.01 4.94 -3.83
CA GLY A 106 11.25 6.18 -3.89
C GLY A 106 11.45 7.06 -2.65
N LEU A 107 11.40 6.47 -1.46
CA LEU A 107 11.67 7.18 -0.19
C LEU A 107 13.12 7.70 -0.10
N ILE A 108 14.11 6.93 -0.58
CA ILE A 108 15.51 7.37 -0.63
C ILE A 108 15.65 8.58 -1.56
N ILE A 109 14.98 8.55 -2.72
CA ILE A 109 14.97 9.65 -3.69
C ILE A 109 14.28 10.88 -3.09
N ALA A 110 13.12 10.72 -2.45
CA ALA A 110 12.38 11.80 -1.80
C ALA A 110 13.19 12.47 -0.67
N ALA A 111 14.00 11.68 0.06
CA ALA A 111 14.93 12.18 1.07
C ALA A 111 16.19 12.83 0.49
N GLY A 112 16.32 12.98 -0.83
CA GLY A 112 17.47 13.59 -1.50
C GLY A 112 18.77 12.77 -1.41
N LYS A 113 18.68 11.49 -0.98
CA LYS A 113 19.86 10.63 -0.79
C LYS A 113 20.21 9.87 -2.08
N ARG A 114 21.50 9.50 -2.18
CA ARG A 114 21.96 8.67 -3.30
C ARG A 114 21.52 7.21 -3.13
N VAL A 115 20.94 6.63 -4.17
CA VAL A 115 20.51 5.23 -4.20
C VAL A 115 21.73 4.32 -4.30
N SER A 116 21.91 3.42 -3.34
CA SER A 116 23.03 2.47 -3.31
C SER A 116 22.92 1.43 -4.44
N ILE A 117 24.05 0.80 -4.79
CA ILE A 117 24.09 -0.29 -5.79
C ILE A 117 23.18 -1.45 -5.34
N LYS A 118 23.18 -1.78 -4.05
CA LYS A 118 22.32 -2.85 -3.50
C LYS A 118 20.84 -2.54 -3.66
N SER A 119 20.42 -1.28 -3.41
CA SER A 119 19.03 -0.85 -3.62
C SER A 119 18.62 -0.93 -5.09
N ARG A 120 19.53 -0.57 -6.01
CA ARG A 120 19.28 -0.72 -7.46
C ARG A 120 19.14 -2.18 -7.87
N LEU A 121 19.94 -3.08 -7.28
CA LEU A 121 19.85 -4.51 -7.53
C LEU A 121 18.51 -5.08 -7.06
N MET A 122 18.01 -4.66 -5.89
CA MET A 122 16.68 -5.07 -5.40
C MET A 122 15.55 -4.59 -6.32
N VAL A 123 15.61 -3.37 -6.83
CA VAL A 123 14.62 -2.88 -7.81
C VAL A 123 14.71 -3.64 -9.12
N LYS A 124 15.92 -3.94 -9.60
CA LYS A 124 16.14 -4.76 -10.79
C LYS A 124 15.44 -6.12 -10.64
N GLU A 125 15.66 -6.79 -9.52
CA GLU A 125 15.04 -8.08 -9.21
C GLU A 125 13.52 -7.98 -9.10
N ALA A 126 13.02 -6.95 -8.38
CA ALA A 126 11.59 -6.77 -8.16
C ALA A 126 10.81 -6.43 -9.45
N LEU A 127 11.41 -5.66 -10.36
CA LEU A 127 10.79 -5.27 -11.62
C LEU A 127 11.17 -6.18 -12.80
N ASN A 128 11.98 -7.22 -12.53
CA ASN A 128 12.45 -8.20 -13.53
C ASN A 128 13.04 -7.54 -14.81
N VAL A 129 13.88 -6.51 -14.61
CA VAL A 129 14.53 -5.78 -15.72
C VAL A 129 16.01 -6.11 -15.82
N ASP A 130 16.54 -6.23 -17.04
CA ASP A 130 17.91 -6.72 -17.29
C ASP A 130 19.02 -5.67 -17.11
N THR A 131 18.68 -4.38 -17.11
CA THR A 131 19.67 -3.30 -17.07
C THR A 131 19.82 -2.65 -15.71
N TYR A 132 21.06 -2.27 -15.35
CA TYR A 132 21.35 -1.48 -14.14
C TYR A 132 21.26 0.02 -14.37
N GLY A 133 21.32 0.45 -15.64
CA GLY A 133 21.26 1.86 -16.03
C GLY A 133 19.82 2.38 -15.98
N GLY A 134 19.64 3.59 -15.46
CA GLY A 134 18.32 4.23 -15.49
C GLY A 134 17.31 3.80 -14.40
N MET A 135 17.65 2.85 -13.50
CA MET A 135 16.76 2.34 -12.46
C MET A 135 16.12 3.44 -11.60
N VAL A 136 16.89 4.45 -11.22
CA VAL A 136 16.39 5.59 -10.44
C VAL A 136 15.37 6.40 -11.25
N ARG A 137 15.64 6.56 -12.56
CA ARG A 137 14.71 7.24 -13.46
C ARG A 137 13.43 6.42 -13.64
N LEU A 138 13.57 5.11 -13.83
CA LEU A 138 12.42 4.19 -13.96
C LEU A 138 11.51 4.28 -12.74
N VAL A 139 12.05 4.12 -11.52
CA VAL A 139 11.25 4.23 -10.28
C VAL A 139 10.57 5.60 -10.18
N ARG A 140 11.26 6.68 -10.53
CA ARG A 140 10.66 8.02 -10.51
C ARG A 140 9.50 8.16 -11.50
N VAL A 141 9.65 7.61 -12.70
CA VAL A 141 8.60 7.61 -13.73
C VAL A 141 7.41 6.77 -13.28
N VAL A 142 7.65 5.55 -12.77
CA VAL A 142 6.58 4.69 -12.23
C VAL A 142 5.81 5.42 -11.12
N LEU A 143 6.51 5.98 -10.12
CA LEU A 143 5.86 6.73 -9.04
C LEU A 143 5.07 7.95 -9.55
N ALA A 144 5.60 8.69 -10.52
CA ALA A 144 4.91 9.86 -11.08
C ALA A 144 3.65 9.47 -11.86
N ILE A 145 3.72 8.38 -12.64
CA ILE A 145 2.57 7.86 -13.39
C ILE A 145 1.50 7.35 -12.41
N THR A 146 1.88 6.54 -11.42
CA THR A 146 0.97 6.03 -10.38
C THR A 146 0.23 7.17 -9.69
N LEU A 147 0.96 8.13 -9.12
CA LEU A 147 0.36 9.26 -8.43
C LEU A 147 -0.51 10.12 -9.36
N GLY A 148 -0.14 10.24 -10.64
CA GLY A 148 -0.93 10.94 -11.64
C GLY A 148 -2.27 10.27 -11.90
N PHE A 149 -2.28 8.95 -12.17
CA PHE A 149 -3.50 8.18 -12.38
C PHE A 149 -4.37 8.16 -11.11
N GLU A 150 -3.78 7.94 -9.95
CA GLU A 150 -4.48 7.93 -8.67
C GLU A 150 -5.13 9.29 -8.37
N ALA A 151 -4.44 10.40 -8.62
CA ALA A 151 -4.99 11.74 -8.41
C ALA A 151 -6.18 12.02 -9.36
N VAL A 152 -6.03 11.70 -10.65
CA VAL A 152 -7.11 11.87 -11.62
C VAL A 152 -8.31 10.98 -11.30
N GLY A 153 -8.05 9.70 -10.98
CA GLY A 153 -9.08 8.75 -10.57
C GLY A 153 -9.84 9.20 -9.32
N ALA A 154 -9.12 9.71 -8.32
CA ALA A 154 -9.73 10.24 -7.10
C ALA A 154 -10.60 11.47 -7.39
N LEU A 155 -10.16 12.39 -8.25
CA LEU A 155 -10.94 13.56 -8.64
C LEU A 155 -12.25 13.18 -9.36
N ILE A 156 -12.20 12.22 -10.29
CA ILE A 156 -13.39 11.77 -11.02
C ILE A 156 -14.33 11.01 -10.06
N SER A 157 -13.79 10.10 -9.24
CA SER A 157 -14.58 9.35 -8.27
C SER A 157 -15.24 10.26 -7.23
N PHE A 158 -14.59 11.36 -6.85
CA PHE A 158 -15.16 12.36 -5.95
C PHE A 158 -16.44 13.00 -6.52
N ILE A 159 -16.51 13.25 -7.83
CA ILE A 159 -17.72 13.81 -8.46
C ILE A 159 -18.91 12.87 -8.27
N VAL A 160 -18.68 11.56 -8.24
CA VAL A 160 -19.70 10.54 -8.02
C VAL A 160 -20.06 10.44 -6.55
N PHE A 161 -19.08 10.16 -5.69
CA PHE A 161 -19.32 9.86 -4.26
C PHE A 161 -19.82 11.08 -3.46
N ARG A 162 -19.51 12.31 -3.86
CA ARG A 162 -20.03 13.52 -3.21
C ARG A 162 -21.56 13.67 -3.27
N LYS A 163 -22.25 12.87 -4.10
CA LYS A 163 -23.72 12.90 -4.20
C LYS A 163 -24.35 12.16 -3.02
N ASP A 164 -23.69 11.13 -2.52
CA ASP A 164 -24.23 10.21 -1.52
C ASP A 164 -23.56 10.40 -0.13
N TYR A 165 -22.36 11.00 -0.10
CA TYR A 165 -21.58 11.19 1.13
C TYR A 165 -21.25 12.66 1.38
N SER A 166 -21.02 13.02 2.63
CA SER A 166 -20.51 14.35 2.99
C SER A 166 -19.19 14.64 2.28
N PRO A 167 -18.88 15.90 1.94
CA PRO A 167 -17.69 16.23 1.14
C PRO A 167 -16.37 15.66 1.70
N LEU A 168 -16.18 15.72 3.01
CA LEU A 168 -14.97 15.20 3.65
C LEU A 168 -14.88 13.67 3.56
N HIS A 169 -16.00 12.98 3.74
CA HIS A 169 -16.07 11.52 3.64
C HIS A 169 -15.89 11.08 2.17
N ALA A 170 -16.52 11.78 1.24
CA ALA A 170 -16.37 11.52 -0.20
C ALA A 170 -14.92 11.64 -0.68
N ILE A 171 -14.14 12.61 -0.16
CA ILE A 171 -12.70 12.72 -0.44
C ILE A 171 -11.97 11.45 0.01
N GLY A 172 -12.20 11.00 1.25
CA GLY A 172 -11.57 9.80 1.80
C GLY A 172 -11.89 8.55 0.98
N ILE A 173 -13.18 8.34 0.64
CA ILE A 173 -13.63 7.23 -0.21
C ILE A 173 -12.97 7.30 -1.59
N SER A 174 -12.94 8.47 -2.22
CA SER A 174 -12.41 8.63 -3.57
C SER A 174 -10.92 8.36 -3.66
N ILE A 175 -10.14 8.81 -2.68
CA ILE A 175 -8.70 8.53 -2.59
C ILE A 175 -8.48 7.04 -2.37
N PHE A 176 -9.19 6.44 -1.41
CA PHE A 176 -9.09 5.01 -1.13
C PHE A 176 -9.43 4.17 -2.36
N HIS A 177 -10.58 4.46 -2.98
CA HIS A 177 -11.05 3.76 -4.18
C HIS A 177 -10.05 3.86 -5.33
N SER A 178 -9.54 5.07 -5.62
CA SER A 178 -8.59 5.26 -6.72
C SER A 178 -7.30 4.49 -6.53
N ILE A 179 -6.75 4.50 -5.30
CA ILE A 179 -5.55 3.76 -4.95
C ILE A 179 -5.81 2.25 -5.01
N ALA A 180 -6.93 1.79 -4.46
CA ALA A 180 -7.29 0.38 -4.48
C ALA A 180 -7.51 -0.14 -5.91
N ALA A 181 -8.16 0.65 -6.77
CA ALA A 181 -8.41 0.31 -8.17
C ALA A 181 -7.11 0.27 -8.99
N PHE A 182 -6.26 1.31 -8.89
CA PHE A 182 -4.99 1.37 -9.62
C PHE A 182 -4.06 0.20 -9.24
N ASN A 183 -3.98 -0.11 -7.95
CA ASN A 183 -3.16 -1.23 -7.47
C ASN A 183 -3.85 -2.60 -7.64
N ASN A 184 -5.05 -2.69 -8.23
CA ASN A 184 -5.83 -3.93 -8.39
C ASN A 184 -6.10 -4.63 -7.06
N ALA A 185 -6.29 -3.88 -5.96
CA ALA A 185 -6.32 -4.41 -4.61
C ALA A 185 -7.66 -5.04 -4.20
N GLY A 186 -8.76 -4.71 -4.88
CA GLY A 186 -10.09 -5.28 -4.60
C GLY A 186 -10.71 -4.87 -3.25
N PHE A 187 -10.13 -3.91 -2.55
CA PHE A 187 -10.68 -3.33 -1.31
C PHE A 187 -11.60 -2.16 -1.61
N ASP A 188 -12.63 -2.01 -0.79
CA ASP A 188 -13.50 -0.83 -0.73
C ASP A 188 -13.65 -0.33 0.71
N ASN A 189 -14.18 0.86 0.85
CA ASN A 189 -14.52 1.47 2.13
C ASN A 189 -15.91 2.12 2.13
N LEU A 190 -16.84 1.51 1.38
CA LEU A 190 -18.24 1.95 1.29
C LEU A 190 -19.09 1.44 2.45
N GLY A 191 -18.70 0.31 3.05
CA GLY A 191 -19.41 -0.33 4.16
C GLY A 191 -20.45 -1.36 3.73
N GLY A 192 -20.90 -2.15 4.72
CA GLY A 192 -21.97 -3.13 4.52
C GLY A 192 -21.59 -4.34 3.66
N MET A 193 -20.32 -4.60 3.40
CA MET A 193 -19.84 -5.67 2.49
C MET A 193 -20.43 -5.61 1.08
N HIS A 194 -20.86 -4.44 0.64
CA HIS A 194 -21.55 -4.29 -0.67
C HIS A 194 -20.58 -4.03 -1.83
N ASN A 195 -19.33 -3.71 -1.54
CA ASN A 195 -18.35 -3.31 -2.57
C ASN A 195 -18.92 -2.19 -3.46
N LEU A 196 -18.61 -2.18 -4.76
CA LEU A 196 -19.13 -1.20 -5.73
C LEU A 196 -20.53 -1.53 -6.28
N ILE A 197 -21.21 -2.57 -5.78
CA ILE A 197 -22.53 -3.00 -6.27
C ILE A 197 -23.56 -1.85 -6.32
N PRO A 198 -23.62 -0.93 -5.31
CA PRO A 198 -24.56 0.21 -5.39
C PRO A 198 -24.31 1.15 -6.57
N TYR A 199 -23.13 1.13 -7.14
CA TYR A 199 -22.70 1.98 -8.26
C TYR A 199 -22.60 1.24 -9.60
N LYS A 200 -23.13 0.01 -9.71
CA LYS A 200 -23.04 -0.84 -10.92
C LYS A 200 -23.55 -0.15 -12.21
N ASP A 201 -24.52 0.73 -12.09
CA ASP A 201 -25.11 1.46 -13.22
C ASP A 201 -24.47 2.84 -13.45
N ASN A 202 -23.47 3.21 -12.66
CA ASN A 202 -22.77 4.49 -12.82
C ASN A 202 -21.65 4.37 -13.85
N ILE A 203 -21.94 4.75 -15.08
CA ILE A 203 -21.02 4.65 -16.23
C ILE A 203 -19.70 5.37 -15.96
N LEU A 204 -19.75 6.59 -15.36
CA LEU A 204 -18.54 7.38 -15.11
C LEU A 204 -17.60 6.68 -14.13
N LEU A 205 -18.12 6.14 -13.02
CA LEU A 205 -17.32 5.44 -12.03
C LEU A 205 -16.75 4.13 -12.60
N ASN A 206 -17.57 3.36 -13.32
CA ASN A 206 -17.16 2.09 -13.90
C ASN A 206 -16.01 2.28 -14.91
N ILE A 207 -16.16 3.20 -15.88
CA ILE A 207 -15.09 3.50 -16.85
C ILE A 207 -13.84 3.99 -16.16
N THR A 208 -13.96 4.84 -15.13
CA THR A 208 -12.81 5.33 -14.38
C THR A 208 -12.09 4.18 -13.67
N THR A 209 -12.84 3.29 -13.02
CA THR A 209 -12.31 2.11 -12.33
C THR A 209 -11.61 1.18 -13.32
N ASP A 210 -12.22 0.89 -14.47
CA ASP A 210 -11.63 0.03 -15.51
C ASP A 210 -10.31 0.60 -16.04
N ILE A 211 -10.26 1.91 -16.30
CA ILE A 211 -9.03 2.57 -16.75
C ILE A 211 -7.93 2.47 -15.67
N LEU A 212 -8.28 2.69 -14.40
CA LEU A 212 -7.32 2.57 -13.29
C LEU A 212 -6.79 1.14 -13.17
N VAL A 213 -7.67 0.13 -13.20
CA VAL A 213 -7.32 -1.29 -13.13
C VAL A 213 -6.40 -1.69 -14.28
N ILE A 214 -6.73 -1.31 -15.52
CA ILE A 214 -5.92 -1.60 -16.71
C ILE A 214 -4.57 -0.90 -16.62
N ALA A 215 -4.56 0.41 -16.33
CA ALA A 215 -3.32 1.19 -16.27
C ALA A 215 -2.37 0.74 -15.15
N GLY A 216 -2.92 0.29 -14.02
CA GLY A 216 -2.15 -0.22 -12.90
C GLY A 216 -1.65 -1.66 -13.10
N GLY A 217 -2.31 -2.44 -13.99
CA GLY A 217 -1.92 -3.81 -14.32
C GLY A 217 -0.89 -3.92 -15.46
N LEU A 218 -0.58 -2.82 -16.16
CA LEU A 218 0.41 -2.76 -17.25
C LEU A 218 1.81 -2.42 -16.71
#